data_17c680f7eac081984d67a32ba47fd2e0
#
_entry.id   17c680f7eac081984d67a32ba47fd2e0
#
_cell.length_a   1.000
_cell.length_b   1.000
_cell.length_c   1.000
_cell.angle_alpha   90.00
_cell.angle_beta   90.00
_cell.angle_gamma   90.00
#
_symmetry.space_group_name_H-M   'P 1'
#
loop_
_entity.id
_entity.type
_entity.pdbx_description
1 polymer ?
#
loop_
_entity_poly.entity_id
_entity_poly.type
_entity_poly.pdbx_seq_one_letter_code
_entity_poly.pdbx_strand_id
1 'polypeptide(L)'
;ACDIDIDALLKDIVPTAVELTFCGADAEALAALCNKVLAKYAAEPKDELRLNFCIDPIIKSLSVKGTCGCKENERNCFDVIAELVKATAEYKRVKVINVSGATFSNAGSTIVEELAFTLSAAHEYLVKLMEKGLTIDEVARKIRFTFAVTANYFLEMAKFRAARMLWANIVKAYNPAKDCSMKMVAHAVTSTWNQTVYDPYVNMLRGTTEAMSAAIAGVHSLEVLPFDYCFEAPTEFSKRIARNAQLLLKKESHFDQVIDPAGGSYYIESLTTSIANEAWALFREIEEKGGYIAAFKEGFIVARVKASAEAKDKSIATRRLILLGANQYPNFTEVADKEICECKVTRKVAE
;
A
#
# COMPACT_ATOMS: atom_id res chain seq x y z
N ALA A 1 -8.28 24.09 -2.31
CA ALA A 1 -7.28 23.57 -3.25
C ALA A 1 -5.98 24.26 -2.93
N CYS A 2 -4.97 23.51 -2.46
CA CYS A 2 -3.64 24.08 -2.33
C CYS A 2 -3.10 24.27 -3.74
N ASP A 3 -2.82 25.50 -4.15
CA ASP A 3 -2.04 25.81 -5.34
C ASP A 3 -0.60 25.36 -5.07
N ILE A 4 -0.32 24.09 -5.33
CA ILE A 4 1.03 23.56 -5.27
C ILE A 4 1.76 24.12 -6.48
N ASP A 5 2.79 24.92 -6.23
CA ASP A 5 3.72 25.36 -7.26
C ASP A 5 4.56 24.18 -7.72
N ILE A 6 4.11 23.54 -8.80
CA ILE A 6 4.78 22.38 -9.40
C ILE A 6 6.16 22.74 -9.93
N ASP A 7 6.34 23.97 -10.38
CA ASP A 7 7.61 24.40 -10.95
C ASP A 7 8.66 24.54 -9.85
N ALA A 8 8.29 25.07 -8.70
CA ALA A 8 9.18 25.12 -7.53
C ALA A 8 9.42 23.72 -6.95
N LEU A 9 8.37 22.89 -6.83
CA LEU A 9 8.47 21.53 -6.27
C LEU A 9 9.37 20.61 -7.10
N LEU A 10 9.26 20.68 -8.42
CA LEU A 10 9.97 19.79 -9.37
C LEU A 10 11.18 20.48 -10.02
N LYS A 11 11.64 21.58 -9.43
CA LYS A 11 12.86 22.27 -9.89
C LYS A 11 14.05 21.32 -9.76
N ASP A 12 14.86 21.27 -10.79
CA ASP A 12 16.09 20.47 -10.86
C ASP A 12 15.89 18.94 -10.71
N ILE A 13 14.64 18.45 -10.80
CA ILE A 13 14.36 17.01 -10.82
C ILE A 13 14.34 16.51 -12.25
N VAL A 14 15.17 15.50 -12.53
CA VAL A 14 15.20 14.78 -13.82
C VAL A 14 14.17 13.63 -13.75
N PRO A 15 13.00 13.75 -14.38
CA PRO A 15 11.88 12.82 -14.19
C PRO A 15 12.11 11.43 -14.78
N THR A 16 13.07 11.29 -15.69
CA THR A 16 13.47 10.00 -16.28
C THR A 16 14.44 9.23 -15.39
N ALA A 17 15.16 9.93 -14.49
CA ALA A 17 16.13 9.32 -13.58
C ALA A 17 15.50 8.82 -12.26
N VAL A 18 14.33 9.35 -11.88
CA VAL A 18 13.67 9.06 -10.61
C VAL A 18 12.22 8.63 -10.81
N GLU A 19 11.68 7.90 -9.86
CA GLU A 19 10.25 7.60 -9.78
C GLU A 19 9.58 8.59 -8.83
N LEU A 20 8.61 9.35 -9.33
CA LEU A 20 7.88 10.35 -8.55
C LEU A 20 6.51 9.79 -8.15
N THR A 21 6.18 9.91 -6.87
CA THR A 21 4.88 9.49 -6.33
C THR A 21 4.17 10.67 -5.70
N PHE A 22 2.96 10.95 -6.15
CA PHE A 22 2.09 12.02 -5.66
C PHE A 22 0.93 11.42 -4.88
N CYS A 23 0.83 11.77 -3.60
CA CYS A 23 -0.22 11.31 -2.72
C CYS A 23 -1.03 12.51 -2.21
N GLY A 24 -2.34 12.33 -2.09
CA GLY A 24 -3.27 13.34 -1.59
C GLY A 24 -4.58 12.72 -1.15
N ALA A 25 -5.41 13.51 -0.47
CA ALA A 25 -6.69 13.05 0.05
C ALA A 25 -7.82 13.12 -1.00
N ASP A 26 -7.69 14.01 -1.99
CA ASP A 26 -8.73 14.30 -2.97
C ASP A 26 -8.33 13.78 -4.36
N ALA A 27 -9.23 13.00 -4.97
CA ALA A 27 -9.03 12.41 -6.28
C ALA A 27 -9.02 13.45 -7.40
N GLU A 28 -9.88 14.47 -7.33
CA GLU A 28 -9.93 15.54 -8.35
C GLU A 28 -8.67 16.42 -8.31
N ALA A 29 -8.21 16.76 -7.10
CA ALA A 29 -6.96 17.51 -6.93
C ALA A 29 -5.75 16.73 -7.47
N LEU A 30 -5.70 15.41 -7.23
CA LEU A 30 -4.65 14.54 -7.79
C LEU A 30 -4.76 14.42 -9.31
N ALA A 31 -5.97 14.39 -9.86
CA ALA A 31 -6.21 14.38 -11.30
C ALA A 31 -5.74 15.68 -11.96
N ALA A 32 -6.07 16.83 -11.38
CA ALA A 32 -5.59 18.12 -11.85
C ALA A 32 -4.06 18.20 -11.77
N LEU A 33 -3.46 17.69 -10.69
CA LEU A 33 -2.01 17.60 -10.53
C LEU A 33 -1.37 16.71 -11.59
N CYS A 34 -1.98 15.55 -11.88
CA CYS A 34 -1.52 14.64 -12.93
C CYS A 34 -1.42 15.37 -14.27
N ASN A 35 -2.47 16.06 -14.68
CA ASN A 35 -2.49 16.80 -15.95
C ASN A 35 -1.42 17.92 -15.99
N LYS A 36 -1.22 18.65 -14.90
CA LYS A 36 -0.18 19.68 -14.81
C LYS A 36 1.23 19.07 -14.90
N VAL A 37 1.50 17.96 -14.19
CA VAL A 37 2.81 17.28 -14.24
C VAL A 37 3.09 16.70 -15.63
N LEU A 38 2.10 16.09 -16.27
CA LEU A 38 2.23 15.57 -17.64
C LEU A 38 2.48 16.70 -18.66
N ALA A 39 1.82 17.84 -18.50
CA ALA A 39 2.05 19.00 -19.34
C ALA A 39 3.49 19.55 -19.17
N LYS A 40 3.99 19.63 -17.94
CA LYS A 40 5.36 20.05 -17.64
C LYS A 40 6.41 19.14 -18.30
N TYR A 41 6.19 17.82 -18.28
CA TYR A 41 7.12 16.85 -18.83
C TYR A 41 6.72 16.33 -20.22
N ALA A 42 5.92 17.10 -20.98
CA ALA A 42 5.45 16.70 -22.31
C ALA A 42 6.57 16.50 -23.34
N ALA A 43 7.72 17.16 -23.15
CA ALA A 43 8.92 17.04 -24.01
C ALA A 43 9.77 15.79 -23.70
N GLU A 44 9.56 15.15 -22.53
CA GLU A 44 10.35 14.01 -22.10
C GLU A 44 9.87 12.71 -22.77
N PRO A 45 10.74 11.69 -22.90
CA PRO A 45 10.37 10.39 -23.45
C PRO A 45 9.27 9.72 -22.63
N LYS A 46 8.09 9.54 -23.23
CA LYS A 46 6.89 8.99 -22.54
C LYS A 46 7.12 7.61 -21.92
N ASP A 47 7.98 6.79 -22.50
CA ASP A 47 8.30 5.44 -22.03
C ASP A 47 9.23 5.41 -20.82
N GLU A 48 9.94 6.51 -20.55
CA GLU A 48 10.89 6.61 -19.44
C GLU A 48 10.31 7.28 -18.20
N LEU A 49 9.25 8.08 -18.37
CA LEU A 49 8.57 8.74 -17.25
C LEU A 49 7.94 7.74 -16.27
N ARG A 50 8.38 7.80 -15.01
CA ARG A 50 7.90 6.95 -13.91
C ARG A 50 7.13 7.80 -12.90
N LEU A 51 5.83 7.91 -13.11
CA LEU A 51 4.95 8.73 -12.26
C LEU A 51 3.86 7.87 -11.64
N ASN A 52 3.62 8.06 -10.36
CA ASN A 52 2.54 7.40 -9.63
C ASN A 52 1.62 8.45 -9.01
N PHE A 53 0.33 8.34 -9.29
CA PHE A 53 -0.70 9.17 -8.65
C PHE A 53 -1.54 8.25 -7.76
N CYS A 54 -1.52 8.53 -6.45
CA CYS A 54 -2.15 7.66 -5.46
C CYS A 54 -3.66 7.93 -5.38
N ILE A 55 -4.38 7.73 -6.49
CA ILE A 55 -5.84 7.91 -6.54
C ILE A 55 -6.49 6.61 -6.07
N ASP A 56 -7.18 6.66 -4.93
CA ASP A 56 -7.89 5.52 -4.35
C ASP A 56 -9.19 5.99 -3.65
N PRO A 57 -10.24 6.32 -4.40
CA PRO A 57 -11.49 6.73 -3.80
C PRO A 57 -12.23 5.58 -3.10
N ILE A 58 -12.00 4.32 -3.47
CA ILE A 58 -12.70 3.18 -2.86
C ILE A 58 -12.22 3.00 -1.42
N ILE A 59 -10.95 2.71 -1.19
CA ILE A 59 -10.45 2.39 0.16
C ILE A 59 -10.38 3.66 1.02
N LYS A 60 -9.84 4.76 0.49
CA LYS A 60 -9.69 6.00 1.27
C LYS A 60 -11.01 6.63 1.68
N SER A 61 -11.97 6.71 0.75
CA SER A 61 -13.25 7.37 1.04
C SER A 61 -14.14 6.53 1.94
N LEU A 62 -14.19 5.22 1.71
CA LEU A 62 -14.98 4.32 2.54
C LEU A 62 -14.39 4.22 3.96
N SER A 63 -13.07 4.24 4.11
CA SER A 63 -12.41 4.18 5.41
C SER A 63 -12.61 5.45 6.26
N VAL A 64 -12.80 6.62 5.64
CA VAL A 64 -12.88 7.92 6.36
C VAL A 64 -14.31 8.41 6.54
N LYS A 65 -15.20 8.16 5.58
CA LYS A 65 -16.54 8.80 5.55
C LYS A 65 -17.70 7.82 5.46
N GLY A 66 -17.45 6.50 5.37
CA GLY A 66 -18.50 5.50 5.18
C GLY A 66 -19.22 5.59 3.82
N THR A 67 -18.86 6.56 3.00
CA THR A 67 -19.41 6.78 1.65
C THR A 67 -18.26 6.93 0.66
N CYS A 68 -18.42 6.39 -0.53
CA CYS A 68 -17.55 6.75 -1.65
C CYS A 68 -17.61 8.28 -1.76
N GLY A 69 -16.49 8.97 -1.60
CA GLY A 69 -16.39 10.42 -1.32
C GLY A 69 -16.93 11.38 -2.38
N CYS A 70 -17.79 10.88 -3.27
CA CYS A 70 -18.55 11.68 -4.21
C CYS A 70 -19.78 12.22 -3.48
N LYS A 71 -19.83 13.51 -3.21
CA LYS A 71 -21.07 14.19 -2.83
C LYS A 71 -22.06 14.03 -3.99
N GLU A 72 -23.36 14.04 -3.70
CA GLU A 72 -24.41 13.86 -4.71
C GLU A 72 -24.32 14.80 -5.93
N ASN A 73 -23.56 15.90 -5.83
CA ASN A 73 -23.32 16.88 -6.89
C ASN A 73 -21.88 16.89 -7.43
N GLU A 74 -21.00 15.99 -7.01
CA GLU A 74 -19.62 15.90 -7.51
C GLU A 74 -19.56 14.88 -8.65
N ARG A 75 -18.63 15.14 -9.58
CA ARG A 75 -18.34 14.26 -10.70
C ARG A 75 -17.99 12.87 -10.18
N ASN A 76 -18.54 11.83 -10.80
CA ASN A 76 -18.26 10.46 -10.37
C ASN A 76 -16.74 10.18 -10.44
N CYS A 77 -16.12 9.77 -9.34
CA CYS A 77 -14.68 9.54 -9.24
C CYS A 77 -14.18 8.51 -10.28
N PHE A 78 -15.01 7.55 -10.68
CA PHE A 78 -14.66 6.61 -11.75
C PHE A 78 -14.61 7.25 -13.14
N ASP A 79 -15.38 8.34 -13.40
CA ASP A 79 -15.29 9.10 -14.65
C ASP A 79 -13.95 9.83 -14.72
N VAL A 80 -13.56 10.48 -13.62
CA VAL A 80 -12.27 11.16 -13.51
C VAL A 80 -11.10 10.18 -13.73
N ILE A 81 -11.17 9.00 -13.10
CA ILE A 81 -10.14 7.96 -13.27
C ILE A 81 -10.12 7.46 -14.71
N ALA A 82 -11.27 7.21 -15.33
CA ALA A 82 -11.36 6.73 -16.71
C ALA A 82 -10.73 7.74 -17.70
N GLU A 83 -10.98 9.03 -17.51
CA GLU A 83 -10.34 10.09 -18.29
C GLU A 83 -8.82 10.10 -18.12
N LEU A 84 -8.34 9.95 -16.89
CA LEU A 84 -6.90 9.90 -16.62
C LEU A 84 -6.23 8.65 -17.22
N VAL A 85 -6.89 7.50 -17.16
CA VAL A 85 -6.40 6.27 -17.80
C VAL A 85 -6.24 6.50 -19.30
N LYS A 86 -7.22 7.14 -19.96
CA LYS A 86 -7.15 7.50 -21.37
C LYS A 86 -6.04 8.53 -21.66
N ALA A 87 -5.96 9.59 -20.86
CA ALA A 87 -4.94 10.64 -21.01
C ALA A 87 -3.51 10.10 -20.83
N THR A 88 -3.35 9.05 -20.01
CA THR A 88 -2.05 8.44 -19.75
C THR A 88 -1.77 7.19 -20.59
N ALA A 89 -2.61 6.84 -21.56
CA ALA A 89 -2.51 5.59 -22.34
C ALA A 89 -1.12 5.37 -22.96
N GLU A 90 -0.52 6.42 -23.50
CA GLU A 90 0.81 6.39 -24.13
C GLU A 90 1.98 6.25 -23.14
N TYR A 91 1.75 6.53 -21.86
CA TYR A 91 2.78 6.49 -20.80
C TYR A 91 2.82 5.10 -20.16
N LYS A 92 3.76 4.26 -20.53
CA LYS A 92 3.83 2.85 -20.08
C LYS A 92 4.07 2.70 -18.58
N ARG A 93 4.82 3.62 -17.97
CA ARG A 93 5.26 3.54 -16.57
C ARG A 93 4.52 4.50 -15.63
N VAL A 94 3.48 5.18 -16.14
CA VAL A 94 2.62 6.03 -15.33
C VAL A 94 1.51 5.19 -14.72
N LYS A 95 1.34 5.27 -13.38
CA LYS A 95 0.28 4.63 -12.61
C LYS A 95 -0.67 5.70 -12.08
N VAL A 96 -1.95 5.45 -12.22
CA VAL A 96 -3.01 6.39 -11.83
C VAL A 96 -3.72 5.92 -10.57
N ILE A 97 -3.99 4.62 -10.49
CA ILE A 97 -4.74 4.00 -9.41
C ILE A 97 -3.75 3.36 -8.42
N ASN A 98 -3.91 3.64 -7.13
CA ASN A 98 -3.12 3.00 -6.08
C ASN A 98 -4.04 2.34 -5.06
N VAL A 99 -4.17 1.03 -5.10
CA VAL A 99 -5.01 0.27 -4.18
C VAL A 99 -4.21 -0.02 -2.91
N SER A 100 -4.64 0.58 -1.79
CA SER A 100 -3.87 0.56 -0.54
C SER A 100 -4.36 -0.48 0.47
N GLY A 101 -3.77 -1.67 0.43
CA GLY A 101 -3.93 -2.70 1.46
C GLY A 101 -3.34 -2.31 2.81
N ALA A 102 -2.35 -1.42 2.84
CA ALA A 102 -1.74 -0.94 4.07
C ALA A 102 -2.75 -0.32 5.04
N THR A 103 -3.85 0.23 4.53
CA THR A 103 -4.96 0.74 5.35
C THR A 103 -5.56 -0.36 6.23
N PHE A 104 -5.79 -1.55 5.69
CA PHE A 104 -6.35 -2.68 6.45
C PHE A 104 -5.33 -3.25 7.44
N SER A 105 -4.09 -3.43 7.01
CA SER A 105 -3.03 -3.95 7.87
C SER A 105 -2.80 -3.04 9.09
N ASN A 106 -2.73 -1.72 8.87
CA ASN A 106 -2.56 -0.75 9.94
C ASN A 106 -3.81 -0.61 10.83
N ALA A 107 -4.99 -1.00 10.34
CA ALA A 107 -6.20 -1.13 11.14
C ALA A 107 -6.27 -2.45 11.95
N GLY A 108 -5.31 -3.36 11.76
CA GLY A 108 -5.20 -4.60 12.53
C GLY A 108 -5.65 -5.87 11.80
N SER A 109 -5.92 -5.82 10.49
CA SER A 109 -6.27 -7.02 9.72
C SER A 109 -5.13 -8.03 9.67
N THR A 110 -5.46 -9.28 9.41
CA THR A 110 -4.48 -10.33 9.10
C THR A 110 -3.90 -10.13 7.70
N ILE A 111 -2.78 -10.82 7.41
CA ILE A 111 -2.15 -10.83 6.07
C ILE A 111 -3.12 -11.33 5.00
N VAL A 112 -3.92 -12.34 5.31
CA VAL A 112 -4.95 -12.91 4.42
C VAL A 112 -6.03 -11.89 4.11
N GLU A 113 -6.53 -11.20 5.14
CA GLU A 113 -7.56 -10.16 5.00
C GLU A 113 -7.03 -8.95 4.22
N GLU A 114 -5.82 -8.47 4.54
CA GLU A 114 -5.17 -7.40 3.79
C GLU A 114 -5.13 -7.75 2.30
N LEU A 115 -4.67 -8.97 1.96
CA LEU A 115 -4.54 -9.41 0.59
C LEU A 115 -5.90 -9.54 -0.11
N ALA A 116 -6.87 -10.22 0.51
CA ALA A 116 -8.19 -10.43 -0.08
C ALA A 116 -8.94 -9.12 -0.31
N PHE A 117 -8.96 -8.23 0.69
CA PHE A 117 -9.64 -6.93 0.58
C PHE A 117 -9.00 -6.03 -0.47
N THR A 118 -7.67 -6.03 -0.54
CA THR A 118 -6.94 -5.27 -1.57
C THR A 118 -7.22 -5.77 -2.97
N LEU A 119 -7.24 -7.10 -3.17
CA LEU A 119 -7.54 -7.69 -4.47
C LEU A 119 -8.99 -7.48 -4.87
N SER A 120 -9.96 -7.57 -3.94
CA SER A 120 -11.36 -7.27 -4.22
C SER A 120 -11.59 -5.79 -4.56
N ALA A 121 -10.92 -4.87 -3.87
CA ALA A 121 -10.98 -3.44 -4.23
C ALA A 121 -10.37 -3.19 -5.62
N ALA A 122 -9.26 -3.86 -5.95
CA ALA A 122 -8.65 -3.77 -7.27
C ALA A 122 -9.55 -4.35 -8.36
N HIS A 123 -10.22 -5.47 -8.08
CA HIS A 123 -11.21 -6.07 -8.97
C HIS A 123 -12.41 -5.14 -9.22
N GLU A 124 -12.89 -4.46 -8.19
CA GLU A 124 -13.95 -3.44 -8.34
C GLU A 124 -13.53 -2.31 -9.32
N TYR A 125 -12.26 -1.87 -9.28
CA TYR A 125 -11.74 -0.92 -10.27
C TYR A 125 -11.75 -1.50 -11.68
N LEU A 126 -11.38 -2.78 -11.87
CA LEU A 126 -11.43 -3.42 -13.19
C LEU A 126 -12.86 -3.40 -13.72
N VAL A 127 -13.83 -3.88 -12.94
CA VAL A 127 -15.24 -3.97 -13.35
C VAL A 127 -15.78 -2.58 -13.70
N LYS A 128 -15.66 -1.61 -12.78
CA LYS A 128 -16.24 -0.27 -12.96
C LYS A 128 -15.62 0.51 -14.12
N LEU A 129 -14.36 0.35 -14.38
CA LEU A 129 -13.69 1.05 -15.48
C LEU A 129 -13.93 0.36 -16.83
N MET A 130 -14.08 -0.97 -16.84
CA MET A 130 -14.49 -1.69 -18.04
C MET A 130 -15.93 -1.40 -18.42
N GLU A 131 -16.85 -1.21 -17.46
CA GLU A 131 -18.21 -0.70 -17.70
C GLU A 131 -18.22 0.68 -18.40
N LYS A 132 -17.14 1.48 -18.24
CA LYS A 132 -16.95 2.77 -18.92
C LYS A 132 -16.22 2.65 -20.28
N GLY A 133 -16.10 1.42 -20.81
CA GLY A 133 -15.57 1.16 -22.14
C GLY A 133 -14.04 1.09 -22.23
N LEU A 134 -13.33 0.96 -21.11
CA LEU A 134 -11.88 0.69 -21.11
C LEU A 134 -11.63 -0.80 -21.23
N THR A 135 -10.52 -1.17 -21.85
CA THR A 135 -10.06 -2.56 -21.94
C THR A 135 -9.32 -2.99 -20.68
N ILE A 136 -9.26 -4.29 -20.41
CA ILE A 136 -8.49 -4.85 -19.30
C ILE A 136 -7.01 -4.42 -19.36
N ASP A 137 -6.43 -4.36 -20.57
CA ASP A 137 -5.04 -3.96 -20.78
C ASP A 137 -4.77 -2.49 -20.45
N GLU A 138 -5.76 -1.62 -20.65
CA GLU A 138 -5.65 -0.21 -20.29
C GLU A 138 -5.76 -0.02 -18.78
N VAL A 139 -6.68 -0.70 -18.11
CA VAL A 139 -6.94 -0.53 -16.68
C VAL A 139 -5.87 -1.22 -15.83
N ALA A 140 -5.62 -2.51 -16.03
CA ALA A 140 -4.74 -3.30 -15.18
C ALA A 140 -3.31 -2.73 -15.14
N ARG A 141 -2.82 -2.19 -16.24
CA ARG A 141 -1.49 -1.58 -16.33
C ARG A 141 -1.37 -0.23 -15.59
N LYS A 142 -2.49 0.40 -15.23
CA LYS A 142 -2.52 1.68 -14.49
C LYS A 142 -2.71 1.50 -12.99
N ILE A 143 -2.88 0.26 -12.52
CA ILE A 143 -2.99 -0.06 -11.10
C ILE A 143 -1.60 -0.30 -10.50
N ARG A 144 -1.41 0.25 -9.30
CA ARG A 144 -0.31 -0.02 -8.36
C ARG A 144 -0.94 -0.47 -7.05
N PHE A 145 -0.28 -1.37 -6.37
CA PHE A 145 -0.70 -1.87 -5.07
C PHE A 145 0.24 -1.35 -3.99
N THR A 146 -0.30 -0.96 -2.85
CA THR A 146 0.47 -0.62 -1.66
C THR A 146 0.11 -1.60 -0.55
N PHE A 147 1.10 -2.33 -0.03
CA PHE A 147 0.94 -3.25 1.09
C PHE A 147 1.79 -2.80 2.26
N ALA A 148 1.28 -2.97 3.49
CA ALA A 148 2.10 -2.82 4.67
C ALA A 148 3.06 -4.01 4.81
N VAL A 149 4.16 -3.81 5.49
CA VAL A 149 5.09 -4.88 5.87
C VAL A 149 5.22 -4.88 7.38
N THR A 150 4.89 -6.00 7.99
CA THR A 150 4.92 -6.20 9.44
C THR A 150 6.19 -6.95 9.87
N ALA A 151 6.34 -7.17 11.19
CA ALA A 151 7.47 -7.90 11.74
C ALA A 151 7.52 -9.41 11.39
N ASN A 152 6.46 -9.96 10.78
CA ASN A 152 6.39 -11.38 10.41
C ASN A 152 7.17 -11.68 9.12
N TYR A 153 8.46 -11.69 9.20
CA TYR A 153 9.42 -11.72 8.11
C TYR A 153 9.09 -12.68 6.95
N PHE A 154 8.87 -13.96 7.23
CA PHE A 154 8.62 -14.98 6.21
C PHE A 154 7.20 -14.93 5.66
N LEU A 155 6.23 -14.59 6.51
CA LEU A 155 4.84 -14.42 6.08
C LEU A 155 4.68 -13.23 5.13
N GLU A 156 5.42 -12.16 5.37
CA GLU A 156 5.42 -10.98 4.49
C GLU A 156 6.01 -11.32 3.11
N MET A 157 7.12 -12.06 3.04
CA MET A 157 7.65 -12.55 1.77
C MET A 157 6.63 -13.40 1.01
N ALA A 158 6.01 -14.35 1.70
CA ALA A 158 5.00 -15.24 1.12
C ALA A 158 3.77 -14.45 0.65
N LYS A 159 3.34 -13.41 1.38
CA LYS A 159 2.25 -12.52 0.98
C LYS A 159 2.48 -11.88 -0.38
N PHE A 160 3.65 -11.30 -0.63
CA PHE A 160 3.94 -10.67 -1.93
C PHE A 160 4.00 -11.68 -3.07
N ARG A 161 4.44 -12.91 -2.81
CA ARG A 161 4.41 -13.99 -3.80
C ARG A 161 2.98 -14.40 -4.12
N ALA A 162 2.16 -14.64 -3.09
CA ALA A 162 0.73 -14.95 -3.23
C ALA A 162 -0.04 -13.82 -3.94
N ALA A 163 0.24 -12.56 -3.59
CA ALA A 163 -0.38 -11.40 -4.21
C ALA A 163 -0.19 -11.36 -5.73
N ARG A 164 1.04 -11.56 -6.20
CA ARG A 164 1.35 -11.58 -7.64
C ARG A 164 0.63 -12.71 -8.37
N MET A 165 0.60 -13.90 -7.76
CA MET A 165 -0.06 -15.08 -8.32
C MET A 165 -1.57 -14.87 -8.43
N LEU A 166 -2.21 -14.39 -7.37
CA LEU A 166 -3.65 -14.16 -7.34
C LEU A 166 -4.06 -13.05 -8.31
N TRP A 167 -3.33 -11.93 -8.32
CA TRP A 167 -3.60 -10.85 -9.26
C TRP A 167 -3.48 -11.29 -10.72
N ALA A 168 -2.44 -12.06 -11.04
CA ALA A 168 -2.28 -12.60 -12.38
C ALA A 168 -3.46 -13.49 -12.80
N ASN A 169 -3.99 -14.30 -11.88
CA ASN A 169 -5.15 -15.15 -12.14
C ASN A 169 -6.43 -14.31 -12.32
N ILE A 170 -6.64 -13.26 -11.51
CA ILE A 170 -7.78 -12.34 -11.67
C ILE A 170 -7.75 -11.69 -13.06
N VAL A 171 -6.63 -11.09 -13.43
CA VAL A 171 -6.52 -10.41 -14.72
C VAL A 171 -6.61 -11.38 -15.90
N LYS A 172 -6.04 -12.58 -15.76
CA LYS A 172 -6.11 -13.66 -16.77
C LYS A 172 -7.54 -14.05 -17.11
N ALA A 173 -8.46 -14.05 -16.13
CA ALA A 173 -9.87 -14.37 -16.34
C ALA A 173 -10.56 -13.42 -17.34
N TYR A 174 -10.03 -12.22 -17.52
CA TYR A 174 -10.51 -11.22 -18.49
C TYR A 174 -9.86 -11.32 -19.89
N ASN A 175 -9.04 -12.35 -20.13
CA ASN A 175 -8.36 -12.59 -21.42
C ASN A 175 -7.59 -11.38 -21.95
N PRO A 176 -6.60 -10.84 -21.21
CA PRO A 176 -5.81 -9.69 -21.67
C PRO A 176 -5.04 -10.02 -22.95
N ALA A 177 -4.94 -9.06 -23.86
CA ALA A 177 -4.17 -9.23 -25.08
C ALA A 177 -2.64 -9.18 -24.85
N LYS A 178 -2.20 -8.68 -23.68
CA LYS A 178 -0.78 -8.52 -23.33
C LYS A 178 -0.47 -9.18 -21.98
N ASP A 179 0.49 -10.09 -21.95
CA ASP A 179 0.94 -10.74 -20.70
C ASP A 179 1.43 -9.76 -19.64
N CYS A 180 1.97 -8.62 -20.05
CA CYS A 180 2.42 -7.59 -19.10
C CYS A 180 1.29 -6.97 -18.27
N SER A 181 0.04 -7.09 -18.69
CA SER A 181 -1.14 -6.61 -17.96
C SER A 181 -1.44 -7.45 -16.71
N MET A 182 -0.99 -8.71 -16.68
CA MET A 182 -1.09 -9.59 -15.52
C MET A 182 -0.05 -9.29 -14.43
N LYS A 183 0.96 -8.47 -14.73
CA LYS A 183 2.04 -8.18 -13.77
C LYS A 183 1.59 -7.17 -12.73
N MET A 184 1.69 -7.54 -11.46
CA MET A 184 1.43 -6.66 -10.33
C MET A 184 2.60 -5.69 -10.12
N VAL A 185 2.31 -4.41 -9.96
CA VAL A 185 3.27 -3.41 -9.46
C VAL A 185 2.99 -3.19 -8.00
N ALA A 186 3.87 -3.69 -7.13
CA ALA A 186 3.72 -3.64 -5.69
C ALA A 186 4.69 -2.63 -5.07
N HIS A 187 4.15 -1.76 -4.22
CA HIS A 187 4.86 -0.89 -3.31
C HIS A 187 4.70 -1.42 -1.88
N ALA A 188 5.75 -1.40 -1.11
CA ALA A 188 5.72 -1.75 0.29
C ALA A 188 5.93 -0.52 1.17
N VAL A 189 5.24 -0.47 2.30
CA VAL A 189 5.46 0.53 3.35
C VAL A 189 5.58 -0.21 4.68
N THR A 190 6.52 0.19 5.53
CA THR A 190 6.65 -0.42 6.86
C THR A 190 5.40 -0.16 7.70
N SER A 191 4.96 -1.16 8.47
CA SER A 191 3.70 -1.10 9.20
C SER A 191 3.77 -0.11 10.38
N THR A 192 2.66 0.59 10.61
CA THR A 192 2.49 1.40 11.83
C THR A 192 1.86 0.59 12.98
N TRP A 193 1.27 -0.58 12.68
CA TRP A 193 0.60 -1.40 13.68
C TRP A 193 1.50 -1.84 14.84
N ASN A 194 2.74 -2.22 14.53
CA ASN A 194 3.71 -2.76 15.49
C ASN A 194 4.71 -1.73 16.00
N GLN A 195 4.56 -0.45 15.64
CA GLN A 195 5.36 0.62 16.21
C GLN A 195 4.86 0.97 17.63
N THR A 196 5.80 1.25 18.51
CA THR A 196 5.55 1.56 19.91
C THR A 196 6.03 2.95 20.26
N VAL A 197 5.35 3.59 21.24
CA VAL A 197 5.79 4.87 21.83
C VAL A 197 6.87 4.60 22.86
N TYR A 198 6.77 3.48 23.59
CA TYR A 198 7.78 3.04 24.56
C TYR A 198 8.97 2.47 23.82
N ASP A 199 10.17 2.81 24.28
CA ASP A 199 11.44 2.44 23.66
C ASP A 199 11.45 2.71 22.14
N PRO A 200 11.27 3.97 21.72
CA PRO A 200 10.98 4.33 20.33
C PRO A 200 12.10 3.97 19.38
N TYR A 201 13.34 3.87 19.84
CA TYR A 201 14.48 3.48 19.00
C TYR A 201 14.42 2.03 18.54
N VAL A 202 13.68 1.15 19.23
CA VAL A 202 13.42 -0.21 18.76
C VAL A 202 12.61 -0.22 17.45
N ASN A 203 11.82 0.83 17.17
CA ASN A 203 11.13 0.98 15.88
C ASN A 203 12.10 1.06 14.69
N MET A 204 13.34 1.56 14.88
CA MET A 204 14.37 1.54 13.83
C MET A 204 14.75 0.09 13.45
N LEU A 205 14.86 -0.78 14.45
CA LEU A 205 15.18 -2.20 14.23
C LEU A 205 14.03 -2.91 13.53
N ARG A 206 12.78 -2.64 13.96
CA ARG A 206 11.58 -3.17 13.30
C ARG A 206 11.52 -2.74 11.84
N GLY A 207 11.63 -1.43 11.56
CA GLY A 207 11.61 -0.91 10.21
C GLY A 207 12.73 -1.48 9.32
N THR A 208 13.88 -1.79 9.88
CA THR A 208 14.97 -2.44 9.13
C THR A 208 14.61 -3.88 8.75
N THR A 209 14.11 -4.70 9.68
CA THR A 209 13.73 -6.09 9.38
C THR A 209 12.53 -6.17 8.44
N GLU A 210 11.57 -5.26 8.55
CA GLU A 210 10.45 -5.10 7.63
C GLU A 210 10.94 -4.74 6.23
N ALA A 211 11.85 -3.76 6.12
CA ALA A 211 12.46 -3.37 4.86
C ALA A 211 13.23 -4.53 4.20
N MET A 212 13.93 -5.36 5.01
CA MET A 212 14.61 -6.56 4.52
C MET A 212 13.62 -7.54 3.89
N SER A 213 12.52 -7.86 4.56
CA SER A 213 11.53 -8.81 4.03
C SER A 213 10.91 -8.31 2.73
N ALA A 214 10.59 -7.01 2.64
CA ALA A 214 10.08 -6.39 1.42
C ALA A 214 11.09 -6.41 0.26
N ALA A 215 12.36 -6.11 0.55
CA ALA A 215 13.42 -6.14 -0.46
C ALA A 215 13.62 -7.55 -1.03
N ILE A 216 13.70 -8.56 -0.17
CA ILE A 216 13.82 -9.98 -0.57
C ILE A 216 12.57 -10.44 -1.34
N ALA A 217 11.38 -10.00 -0.93
CA ALA A 217 10.14 -10.27 -1.65
C ALA A 217 10.07 -9.61 -3.04
N GLY A 218 11.05 -8.79 -3.41
CA GLY A 218 11.17 -8.19 -4.72
C GLY A 218 10.09 -7.17 -5.03
N VAL A 219 9.75 -6.28 -4.09
CA VAL A 219 8.82 -5.18 -4.34
C VAL A 219 9.42 -4.16 -5.30
N HIS A 220 8.57 -3.44 -6.04
CA HIS A 220 9.02 -2.45 -7.02
C HIS A 220 9.56 -1.19 -6.36
N SER A 221 8.98 -0.81 -5.23
CA SER A 221 9.42 0.33 -4.42
C SER A 221 9.09 0.09 -2.95
N LEU A 222 9.85 0.72 -2.07
CA LEU A 222 9.75 0.55 -0.63
C LEU A 222 9.80 1.92 0.07
N GLU A 223 8.94 2.11 1.04
CA GLU A 223 8.95 3.23 1.97
C GLU A 223 9.21 2.71 3.38
N VAL A 224 10.25 3.22 4.01
CA VAL A 224 10.53 2.97 5.43
C VAL A 224 10.09 4.19 6.21
N LEU A 225 9.12 4.02 7.09
CA LEU A 225 8.64 5.10 7.94
C LEU A 225 9.68 5.43 9.02
N PRO A 226 9.87 6.72 9.35
CA PRO A 226 10.68 7.14 10.46
C PRO A 226 10.20 6.51 11.79
N PHE A 227 11.10 6.24 12.71
CA PHE A 227 10.79 5.56 13.97
C PHE A 227 9.86 6.35 14.89
N ASP A 228 9.82 7.67 14.72
CA ASP A 228 8.99 8.63 15.45
C ASP A 228 7.63 8.92 14.77
N TYR A 229 7.37 8.35 13.60
CA TYR A 229 6.21 8.64 12.77
C TYR A 229 4.86 8.50 13.48
N CYS A 230 4.73 7.54 14.41
CA CYS A 230 3.47 7.24 15.07
C CYS A 230 3.13 8.14 16.26
N PHE A 231 4.08 8.93 16.78
CA PHE A 231 3.87 9.70 18.02
C PHE A 231 4.34 11.15 17.93
N GLU A 232 5.18 11.52 16.96
CA GLU A 232 5.59 12.91 16.76
C GLU A 232 5.85 13.22 15.27
N ALA A 233 6.07 14.50 14.94
CA ALA A 233 6.46 14.87 13.59
C ALA A 233 7.88 14.37 13.31
N PRO A 234 8.10 13.60 12.21
CA PRO A 234 9.40 13.06 11.89
C PRO A 234 10.48 14.12 11.81
N THR A 235 11.56 13.89 12.55
CA THR A 235 12.73 14.77 12.56
C THR A 235 13.64 14.53 11.36
N GLU A 236 14.57 15.44 11.08
CA GLU A 236 15.57 15.19 10.02
C GLU A 236 16.47 13.99 10.34
N PHE A 237 16.72 13.73 11.63
CA PHE A 237 17.46 12.55 12.07
C PHE A 237 16.70 11.27 11.75
N SER A 238 15.44 11.17 12.16
CA SER A 238 14.63 9.96 11.94
C SER A 238 14.40 9.67 10.47
N LYS A 239 14.13 10.71 9.65
CA LYS A 239 14.04 10.60 8.18
C LYS A 239 15.34 10.10 7.55
N ARG A 240 16.49 10.61 8.05
CA ARG A 240 17.80 10.17 7.57
C ARG A 240 18.04 8.70 7.89
N ILE A 241 17.69 8.23 9.10
CA ILE A 241 17.84 6.82 9.48
C ILE A 241 16.96 5.93 8.60
N ALA A 242 15.69 6.28 8.42
CA ALA A 242 14.75 5.52 7.57
C ALA A 242 15.26 5.39 6.11
N ARG A 243 15.80 6.48 5.54
CA ARG A 243 16.43 6.46 4.22
C ARG A 243 17.70 5.60 4.22
N ASN A 244 18.55 5.75 5.22
CA ASN A 244 19.83 5.03 5.28
C ASN A 244 19.63 3.54 5.48
N ALA A 245 18.57 3.07 6.16
CA ALA A 245 18.23 1.66 6.23
C ALA A 245 18.10 1.04 4.84
N GLN A 246 17.39 1.69 3.92
CA GLN A 246 17.24 1.22 2.54
C GLN A 246 18.55 1.25 1.75
N LEU A 247 19.37 2.30 1.96
CA LEU A 247 20.68 2.41 1.30
C LEU A 247 21.65 1.33 1.80
N LEU A 248 21.62 1.00 3.09
CA LEU A 248 22.38 -0.09 3.70
C LEU A 248 22.01 -1.43 3.06
N LEU A 249 20.70 -1.74 2.97
CA LEU A 249 20.22 -2.97 2.34
C LEU A 249 20.68 -3.10 0.88
N LYS A 250 20.72 -1.98 0.14
CA LYS A 250 21.14 -1.97 -1.25
C LYS A 250 22.66 -1.98 -1.42
N LYS A 251 23.39 -1.15 -0.67
CA LYS A 251 24.81 -0.85 -0.94
C LYS A 251 25.80 -1.71 -0.14
N GLU A 252 25.42 -2.14 1.06
CA GLU A 252 26.25 -2.95 1.94
C GLU A 252 25.78 -4.41 1.99
N SER A 253 24.46 -4.63 2.08
CA SER A 253 23.90 -5.98 2.16
C SER A 253 23.57 -6.60 0.79
N HIS A 254 23.63 -5.82 -0.30
CA HIS A 254 23.48 -6.25 -1.68
C HIS A 254 22.18 -7.03 -1.99
N PHE A 255 21.06 -6.66 -1.37
CA PHE A 255 19.77 -7.34 -1.55
C PHE A 255 19.15 -7.16 -2.94
N ASP A 256 19.71 -6.28 -3.75
CA ASP A 256 19.33 -6.05 -5.15
C ASP A 256 20.06 -6.96 -6.16
N GLN A 257 20.95 -7.84 -5.70
CA GLN A 257 21.75 -8.71 -6.56
C GLN A 257 21.03 -9.99 -6.99
N VAL A 258 19.99 -10.41 -6.25
CA VAL A 258 19.31 -11.69 -6.45
C VAL A 258 17.80 -11.46 -6.59
N ILE A 259 17.20 -12.11 -7.59
CA ILE A 259 15.75 -12.10 -7.79
C ILE A 259 15.14 -13.33 -7.10
N ASP A 260 14.12 -13.11 -6.25
CA ASP A 260 13.37 -14.13 -5.53
C ASP A 260 14.27 -15.18 -4.81
N PRO A 261 15.16 -14.74 -3.91
CA PRO A 261 16.07 -15.66 -3.21
C PRO A 261 15.34 -16.66 -2.29
N ALA A 262 14.07 -16.40 -1.98
CA ALA A 262 13.20 -17.29 -1.20
C ALA A 262 12.55 -18.40 -2.06
N GLY A 263 12.67 -18.32 -3.38
CA GLY A 263 12.13 -19.30 -4.33
C GLY A 263 12.71 -20.69 -4.11
N GLY A 264 11.85 -21.72 -4.07
CA GLY A 264 12.23 -23.10 -3.82
C GLY A 264 12.42 -23.48 -2.35
N SER A 265 12.32 -22.53 -1.40
CA SER A 265 12.26 -22.84 0.02
C SER A 265 10.93 -23.56 0.34
N TYR A 266 10.99 -24.79 0.82
CA TYR A 266 9.77 -25.57 1.17
C TYR A 266 8.84 -24.79 2.10
N TYR A 267 9.38 -24.10 3.06
CA TYR A 267 8.60 -23.32 4.01
C TYR A 267 7.90 -22.13 3.34
N ILE A 268 8.61 -21.35 2.54
CA ILE A 268 8.05 -20.19 1.83
C ILE A 268 7.03 -20.62 0.78
N GLU A 269 7.28 -21.71 0.02
CA GLU A 269 6.34 -22.21 -0.97
C GLU A 269 5.04 -22.72 -0.29
N SER A 270 5.15 -23.41 0.83
CA SER A 270 3.99 -23.85 1.62
C SER A 270 3.20 -22.66 2.16
N LEU A 271 3.86 -21.67 2.75
CA LEU A 271 3.21 -20.44 3.22
C LEU A 271 2.53 -19.67 2.09
N THR A 272 3.20 -19.52 0.95
CA THR A 272 2.67 -18.85 -0.23
C THR A 272 1.36 -19.52 -0.68
N THR A 273 1.36 -20.84 -0.76
CA THR A 273 0.18 -21.61 -1.18
C THR A 273 -0.96 -21.47 -0.16
N SER A 274 -0.66 -21.58 1.14
CA SER A 274 -1.67 -21.44 2.20
C SER A 274 -2.29 -20.04 2.21
N ILE A 275 -1.48 -18.99 2.17
CA ILE A 275 -1.96 -17.60 2.11
C ILE A 275 -2.80 -17.39 0.84
N ALA A 276 -2.36 -17.90 -0.30
CA ALA A 276 -3.09 -17.74 -1.55
C ALA A 276 -4.47 -18.42 -1.49
N ASN A 277 -4.56 -19.64 -0.96
CA ASN A 277 -5.82 -20.37 -0.85
C ASN A 277 -6.81 -19.68 0.09
N GLU A 278 -6.35 -19.26 1.26
CA GLU A 278 -7.20 -18.55 2.24
C GLU A 278 -7.65 -17.18 1.71
N ALA A 279 -6.74 -16.42 1.10
CA ALA A 279 -7.07 -15.11 0.52
C ALA A 279 -8.02 -15.26 -0.68
N TRP A 280 -7.86 -16.30 -1.49
CA TRP A 280 -8.77 -16.59 -2.60
C TRP A 280 -10.17 -17.00 -2.12
N ALA A 281 -10.25 -17.78 -1.04
CA ALA A 281 -11.54 -18.14 -0.45
C ALA A 281 -12.29 -16.91 0.05
N LEU A 282 -11.59 -16.01 0.77
CA LEU A 282 -12.16 -14.76 1.27
C LEU A 282 -12.51 -13.81 0.12
N PHE A 283 -11.67 -13.71 -0.92
CA PHE A 283 -11.97 -12.93 -2.13
C PHE A 283 -13.29 -13.39 -2.76
N ARG A 284 -13.50 -14.70 -2.95
CA ARG A 284 -14.76 -15.23 -3.50
C ARG A 284 -15.96 -14.91 -2.61
N GLU A 285 -15.81 -15.03 -1.28
CA GLU A 285 -16.88 -14.66 -0.34
C GLU A 285 -17.31 -13.19 -0.50
N ILE A 286 -16.35 -12.29 -0.76
CA ILE A 286 -16.64 -10.88 -1.02
C ILE A 286 -17.34 -10.68 -2.36
N GLU A 287 -16.90 -11.39 -3.41
CA GLU A 287 -17.52 -11.32 -4.73
C GLU A 287 -18.97 -11.87 -4.72
N GLU A 288 -19.24 -12.94 -3.96
CA GLU A 288 -20.60 -13.48 -3.75
C GLU A 288 -21.53 -12.49 -3.05
N LYS A 289 -20.99 -11.55 -2.27
CA LYS A 289 -21.74 -10.43 -1.64
C LYS A 289 -21.99 -9.25 -2.59
N GLY A 290 -21.58 -9.34 -3.84
CA GLY A 290 -21.73 -8.28 -4.84
C GLY A 290 -20.51 -7.38 -4.97
N GLY A 291 -19.33 -7.82 -4.58
CA GLY A 291 -18.06 -7.14 -4.69
C GLY A 291 -17.68 -6.29 -3.46
N TYR A 292 -16.54 -5.63 -3.55
CA TYR A 292 -15.95 -4.89 -2.42
C TYR A 292 -16.86 -3.80 -1.86
N ILE A 293 -17.46 -2.96 -2.72
CA ILE A 293 -18.29 -1.83 -2.30
C ILE A 293 -19.56 -2.31 -1.57
N ALA A 294 -20.19 -3.39 -2.07
CA ALA A 294 -21.38 -3.96 -1.45
C ALA A 294 -21.05 -4.57 -0.07
N ALA A 295 -20.01 -5.41 0.00
CA ALA A 295 -19.54 -6.02 1.24
C ALA A 295 -19.10 -4.99 2.29
N PHE A 296 -18.51 -3.87 1.86
CA PHE A 296 -18.16 -2.77 2.77
C PHE A 296 -19.42 -2.09 3.33
N LYS A 297 -20.39 -1.77 2.48
CA LYS A 297 -21.67 -1.14 2.89
C LYS A 297 -22.47 -2.02 3.84
N GLU A 298 -22.42 -3.33 3.68
CA GLU A 298 -23.01 -4.31 4.60
C GLU A 298 -22.27 -4.37 5.94
N GLY A 299 -21.10 -3.74 6.07
CA GLY A 299 -20.26 -3.79 7.26
C GLY A 299 -19.42 -5.07 7.41
N PHE A 300 -19.44 -5.97 6.43
CA PHE A 300 -18.72 -7.25 6.48
C PHE A 300 -17.22 -7.05 6.64
N ILE A 301 -16.61 -6.18 5.82
CA ILE A 301 -15.16 -5.92 5.84
C ILE A 301 -14.77 -5.29 7.18
N VAL A 302 -15.52 -4.28 7.62
CA VAL A 302 -15.26 -3.55 8.88
C VAL A 302 -15.35 -4.49 10.08
N ALA A 303 -16.38 -5.35 10.13
CA ALA A 303 -16.55 -6.31 11.23
C ALA A 303 -15.38 -7.31 11.30
N ARG A 304 -14.89 -7.81 10.16
CA ARG A 304 -13.75 -8.72 10.13
C ARG A 304 -12.45 -8.06 10.57
N VAL A 305 -12.16 -6.86 10.06
CA VAL A 305 -10.96 -6.10 10.48
C VAL A 305 -10.99 -5.82 11.98
N LYS A 306 -12.15 -5.42 12.51
CA LYS A 306 -12.34 -5.17 13.94
C LYS A 306 -12.09 -6.42 14.78
N ALA A 307 -12.67 -7.56 14.39
CA ALA A 307 -12.47 -8.83 15.08
C ALA A 307 -11.00 -9.27 15.11
N SER A 308 -10.29 -9.09 13.98
CA SER A 308 -8.86 -9.40 13.87
C SER A 308 -8.00 -8.46 14.73
N ALA A 309 -8.34 -7.17 14.76
CA ALA A 309 -7.68 -6.17 15.60
C ALA A 309 -7.85 -6.51 17.10
N GLU A 310 -9.07 -6.80 17.54
CA GLU A 310 -9.36 -7.21 18.93
C GLU A 310 -8.61 -8.49 19.33
N ALA A 311 -8.52 -9.47 18.42
CA ALA A 311 -7.75 -10.70 18.64
C ALA A 311 -6.24 -10.42 18.79
N LYS A 312 -5.68 -9.53 17.98
CA LYS A 312 -4.27 -9.08 18.08
C LYS A 312 -4.03 -8.33 19.39
N ASP A 313 -4.91 -7.38 19.75
CA ASP A 313 -4.80 -6.61 20.99
C ASP A 313 -4.84 -7.51 22.21
N LYS A 314 -5.75 -8.50 22.21
CA LYS A 314 -5.81 -9.53 23.26
C LYS A 314 -4.52 -10.35 23.33
N SER A 315 -3.93 -10.68 22.18
CA SER A 315 -2.68 -11.44 22.12
C SER A 315 -1.50 -10.62 22.67
N ILE A 316 -1.47 -9.31 22.40
CA ILE A 316 -0.48 -8.38 22.96
C ILE A 316 -0.69 -8.24 24.48
N ALA A 317 -1.92 -8.02 24.94
CA ALA A 317 -2.26 -7.86 26.35
C ALA A 317 -1.93 -9.11 27.17
N THR A 318 -2.10 -10.30 26.60
CA THR A 318 -1.78 -11.59 27.23
C THR A 318 -0.34 -12.04 27.02
N ARG A 319 0.50 -11.22 26.39
CA ARG A 319 1.90 -11.53 26.04
C ARG A 319 2.08 -12.76 25.13
N ARG A 320 1.05 -13.18 24.44
CA ARG A 320 1.15 -14.21 23.38
C ARG A 320 1.84 -13.66 22.13
N LEU A 321 1.58 -12.38 21.82
CA LEU A 321 2.32 -11.61 20.84
C LEU A 321 3.26 -10.64 21.56
N ILE A 322 4.54 -10.76 21.30
CA ILE A 322 5.58 -9.96 21.93
C ILE A 322 5.78 -8.67 21.15
N LEU A 323 5.69 -7.53 21.84
CA LEU A 323 6.18 -6.24 21.38
C LEU A 323 7.34 -5.84 22.28
N LEU A 324 8.55 -5.97 21.76
CA LEU A 324 9.78 -5.68 22.47
C LEU A 324 9.79 -4.21 22.92
N GLY A 325 10.23 -3.97 24.16
CA GLY A 325 10.22 -2.63 24.74
C GLY A 325 8.87 -2.18 25.29
N ALA A 326 7.75 -2.83 24.90
CA ALA A 326 6.40 -2.51 25.37
C ALA A 326 5.87 -3.53 26.37
N ASN A 327 5.51 -4.75 25.92
CA ASN A 327 4.94 -5.77 26.78
C ASN A 327 5.96 -6.79 27.29
N GLN A 328 7.16 -6.80 26.72
CA GLN A 328 8.30 -7.62 27.16
C GLN A 328 9.61 -6.86 26.95
N TYR A 329 10.57 -7.08 27.84
CA TYR A 329 11.88 -6.42 27.87
C TYR A 329 11.80 -4.88 27.86
N PRO A 330 11.01 -4.26 28.78
CA PRO A 330 10.88 -2.81 28.81
C PRO A 330 12.18 -2.13 29.21
N ASN A 331 12.36 -0.88 28.75
CA ASN A 331 13.42 -0.03 29.23
C ASN A 331 13.04 0.56 30.58
N PHE A 332 13.56 0.04 31.68
CA PHE A 332 13.24 0.47 33.05
C PHE A 332 13.74 1.87 33.42
N THR A 333 14.60 2.46 32.59
CA THR A 333 15.12 3.82 32.82
C THR A 333 14.35 4.87 32.01
N GLU A 334 13.37 4.44 31.23
CA GLU A 334 12.54 5.34 30.43
C GLU A 334 11.55 6.08 31.32
N VAL A 335 11.55 7.40 31.20
CA VAL A 335 10.57 8.28 31.83
C VAL A 335 9.56 8.69 30.75
N ALA A 336 8.30 8.39 30.97
CA ALA A 336 7.22 8.71 30.03
C ALA A 336 6.81 10.19 30.19
N ASP A 337 7.73 11.11 29.98
CA ASP A 337 7.52 12.57 30.14
C ASP A 337 6.95 13.25 28.90
N LYS A 338 6.84 12.54 27.78
CA LYS A 338 6.42 13.15 26.53
C LYS A 338 4.91 13.11 26.39
N GLU A 339 4.28 14.26 26.28
CA GLU A 339 2.89 14.36 25.82
C GLU A 339 2.80 13.71 24.44
N ILE A 340 2.06 12.59 24.39
CA ILE A 340 1.75 11.92 23.14
C ILE A 340 0.73 12.80 22.41
N CYS A 341 1.13 13.35 21.26
CA CYS A 341 0.20 14.08 20.41
C CYS A 341 -0.78 13.11 19.75
N GLU A 342 -1.92 12.85 20.40
CA GLU A 342 -2.98 11.93 19.91
C GLU A 342 -3.47 12.26 18.50
N CYS A 343 -3.37 13.53 18.08
CA CYS A 343 -3.76 13.95 16.74
C CYS A 343 -2.88 13.38 15.62
N LYS A 344 -1.73 12.79 15.96
CA LYS A 344 -0.78 12.17 15.00
C LYS A 344 -0.79 10.66 15.05
N VAL A 345 -1.49 10.05 16.00
CA VAL A 345 -1.64 8.59 16.05
C VAL A 345 -2.53 8.17 14.89
N THR A 346 -1.92 7.58 13.87
CA THR A 346 -2.61 7.12 12.64
C THR A 346 -3.49 5.89 12.84
N ARG A 347 -3.63 5.39 14.06
CA ARG A 347 -4.59 4.36 14.47
C ARG A 347 -6.01 4.92 14.60
N LYS A 348 -6.50 5.70 13.70
CA LYS A 348 -7.93 5.87 13.58
C LYS A 348 -8.47 4.68 12.79
N VAL A 349 -8.86 3.64 13.52
CA VAL A 349 -9.89 2.73 13.03
C VAL A 349 -11.06 3.64 12.63
N ALA A 350 -11.56 3.52 11.43
CA ALA A 350 -12.78 4.21 11.05
C ALA A 350 -13.85 3.80 12.06
N GLU A 351 -14.24 4.74 12.92
CA GLU A 351 -15.41 4.62 13.76
C GLU A 351 -16.65 4.60 12.89
#